data_4213b801681eaaea776aed553c4b8e22
#
_entry.id   4213b801681eaaea776aed553c4b8e22
#
_cell.length_a   1.000
_cell.length_b   1.000
_cell.length_c   1.000
_cell.angle_alpha   90.00
_cell.angle_beta   90.00
_cell.angle_gamma   90.00
#
_symmetry.space_group_name_H-M   'P 1'
#
loop_
_entity.id
_entity.type
_entity.pdbx_description
1 polymer ?
#
loop_
_entity_poly.entity_id
_entity_poly.type
_entity_poly.pdbx_seq_one_letter_code
_entity_poly.pdbx_strand_id
1 'polypeptide(L)'
;MAVAFDEMKGTDGTLRPAYGELSRWLSEVPPDVLDYRRREAELIFRRIGITFAVYGEADAQERLIPFDVLPRILAAAEWDVLRKGLEQRVRAINAYIKDVYGRRDILRAGIVPEDLVFQNPVFRPEMNGQKVPHDIYVHIGGIDIVRIDPETFYVLEDLSLIHI
;
A
#
# COMPACT_ATOMS: atom_id res chain seq x y z
N MET A 1 19.42 15.00 -9.20
CA MET A 1 18.35 14.04 -8.83
C MET A 1 18.23 14.07 -7.32
N ALA A 2 17.00 14.12 -6.78
CA ALA A 2 16.79 13.95 -5.35
C ALA A 2 17.21 12.51 -4.98
N VAL A 3 18.02 12.39 -3.93
CA VAL A 3 18.41 11.07 -3.40
C VAL A 3 17.19 10.51 -2.66
N ALA A 4 16.82 9.26 -2.97
CA ALA A 4 15.76 8.58 -2.25
C ALA A 4 16.12 8.45 -0.77
N PHE A 5 15.10 8.50 0.09
CA PHE A 5 15.31 8.31 1.53
C PHE A 5 15.77 6.89 1.83
N ASP A 6 16.90 6.76 2.50
CA ASP A 6 17.41 5.47 2.98
C ASP A 6 16.74 5.13 4.32
N GLU A 7 15.91 4.10 4.32
CA GLU A 7 15.16 3.66 5.51
C GLU A 7 16.05 3.16 6.65
N MET A 8 17.23 2.64 6.32
CA MET A 8 18.18 2.12 7.30
C MET A 8 19.04 3.24 7.87
N LYS A 9 19.41 4.20 7.01
CA LYS A 9 20.22 5.34 7.38
C LYS A 9 19.36 6.60 7.36
N GLY A 10 19.49 7.46 8.32
CA GLY A 10 18.82 8.75 8.32
C GLY A 10 19.34 9.68 7.21
N THR A 11 18.74 10.84 7.09
CA THR A 11 19.16 11.89 6.13
C THR A 11 20.60 12.38 6.36
N ASP A 12 21.12 12.20 7.57
CA ASP A 12 22.51 12.48 7.97
C ASP A 12 23.47 11.30 7.73
N GLY A 13 22.98 10.18 7.18
CA GLY A 13 23.75 8.98 6.94
C GLY A 13 24.00 8.10 8.16
N THR A 14 23.45 8.47 9.34
CA THR A 14 23.59 7.68 10.56
C THR A 14 22.58 6.51 10.58
N LEU A 15 22.97 5.41 11.22
CA LEU A 15 22.10 4.26 11.38
C LEU A 15 20.90 4.63 12.28
N ARG A 16 19.69 4.43 11.74
CA ARG A 16 18.48 4.65 12.54
C ARG A 16 18.35 3.56 13.63
N PRO A 17 17.94 3.94 14.87
CA PRO A 17 17.87 3.00 15.99
C PRO A 17 17.07 1.73 15.73
N ALA A 18 15.97 1.80 14.96
CA ALA A 18 15.15 0.67 14.60
C ALA A 18 15.91 -0.42 13.81
N TYR A 19 17.00 -0.06 13.15
CA TYR A 19 17.80 -0.95 12.32
C TYR A 19 19.06 -1.49 13.03
N GLY A 20 19.27 -1.15 14.31
CA GLY A 20 20.48 -1.57 15.04
C GLY A 20 20.70 -3.06 15.06
N GLU A 21 19.65 -3.83 15.36
CA GLU A 21 19.74 -5.31 15.41
C GLU A 21 19.96 -5.89 14.00
N LEU A 22 19.25 -5.39 12.99
CA LEU A 22 19.42 -5.82 11.61
C LEU A 22 20.84 -5.52 11.11
N SER A 23 21.35 -4.32 11.41
CA SER A 23 22.70 -3.93 11.01
C SER A 23 23.78 -4.81 11.64
N ARG A 24 23.63 -5.15 12.92
CA ARG A 24 24.53 -6.09 13.60
C ARG A 24 24.49 -7.46 12.93
N TRP A 25 23.29 -8.00 12.73
CA TRP A 25 23.12 -9.29 12.06
C TRP A 25 23.74 -9.27 10.65
N LEU A 26 23.51 -8.23 9.86
CA LEU A 26 24.10 -8.08 8.52
C LEU A 26 25.63 -8.06 8.54
N SER A 27 26.26 -7.55 9.59
CA SER A 27 27.73 -7.55 9.72
C SER A 27 28.32 -8.93 10.02
N GLU A 28 27.49 -9.84 10.52
CA GLU A 28 27.87 -11.21 10.89
C GLU A 28 27.55 -12.24 9.79
N VAL A 29 26.60 -11.92 8.91
CA VAL A 29 26.16 -12.83 7.84
C VAL A 29 27.11 -12.79 6.64
N PRO A 30 27.62 -13.94 6.21
CA PRO A 30 28.44 -14.01 5.00
C PRO A 30 27.66 -13.51 3.76
N PRO A 31 28.28 -12.73 2.86
CA PRO A 31 27.62 -12.16 1.68
C PRO A 31 26.97 -13.23 0.78
N ASP A 32 27.58 -14.39 0.65
CA ASP A 32 27.06 -15.51 -0.15
C ASP A 32 25.75 -16.08 0.37
N VAL A 33 25.49 -15.97 1.67
CA VAL A 33 24.22 -16.39 2.28
C VAL A 33 23.09 -15.49 1.82
N LEU A 34 23.27 -14.18 1.78
CA LEU A 34 22.26 -13.23 1.28
C LEU A 34 21.98 -13.45 -0.20
N ASP A 35 23.00 -13.65 -1.01
CA ASP A 35 22.85 -13.94 -2.43
C ASP A 35 22.16 -15.28 -2.68
N TYR A 36 22.44 -16.27 -1.85
CA TYR A 36 21.71 -17.53 -1.89
C TYR A 36 20.22 -17.33 -1.57
N ARG A 37 19.89 -16.58 -0.50
CA ARG A 37 18.50 -16.30 -0.12
C ARG A 37 17.73 -15.52 -1.19
N ARG A 38 18.37 -14.56 -1.87
CA ARG A 38 17.75 -13.84 -3.00
C ARG A 38 17.38 -14.81 -4.13
N ARG A 39 18.32 -15.68 -4.51
CA ARG A 39 18.05 -16.69 -5.57
C ARG A 39 16.95 -17.67 -5.17
N GLU A 40 16.93 -18.13 -3.93
CA GLU A 40 15.84 -18.99 -3.42
C GLU A 40 14.48 -18.26 -3.52
N ALA A 41 14.40 -17.01 -3.09
CA ALA A 41 13.17 -16.23 -3.15
C ALA A 41 12.69 -16.05 -4.61
N GLU A 42 13.58 -15.73 -5.54
CA GLU A 42 13.26 -15.64 -6.97
C GLU A 42 12.75 -16.97 -7.53
N LEU A 43 13.38 -18.08 -7.17
CA LEU A 43 12.94 -19.41 -7.61
C LEU A 43 11.57 -19.77 -7.05
N ILE A 44 11.30 -19.43 -5.79
CA ILE A 44 9.98 -19.64 -5.16
C ILE A 44 8.93 -18.80 -5.88
N PHE A 45 9.20 -17.51 -6.15
CA PHE A 45 8.26 -16.63 -6.84
C PHE A 45 7.95 -17.11 -8.25
N ARG A 46 8.98 -17.54 -9.01
CA ARG A 46 8.76 -18.19 -10.33
C ARG A 46 7.89 -19.42 -10.21
N ARG A 47 8.17 -20.28 -9.24
CA ARG A 47 7.46 -21.56 -9.06
C ARG A 47 6.00 -21.37 -8.66
N ILE A 48 5.70 -20.33 -7.87
CA ILE A 48 4.34 -20.02 -7.41
C ILE A 48 3.58 -19.17 -8.45
N GLY A 49 4.29 -18.60 -9.44
CA GLY A 49 3.69 -17.72 -10.43
C GLY A 49 3.43 -16.30 -9.88
N ILE A 50 4.24 -15.82 -8.93
CA ILE A 50 4.18 -14.44 -8.43
C ILE A 50 4.89 -13.54 -9.43
N THR A 51 4.17 -13.19 -10.48
CA THR A 51 4.66 -12.36 -11.59
C THR A 51 3.72 -11.18 -11.80
N PHE A 52 4.18 -10.15 -12.48
CA PHE A 52 3.32 -9.08 -12.95
C PHE A 52 3.49 -8.91 -14.46
N ALA A 53 2.41 -8.59 -15.14
CA ALA A 53 2.42 -8.22 -16.53
C ALA A 53 2.21 -6.71 -16.66
N VAL A 54 2.98 -6.06 -17.54
CA VAL A 54 2.74 -4.65 -17.87
C VAL A 54 1.56 -4.62 -18.86
N TYR A 55 0.44 -4.11 -18.42
CA TYR A 55 -0.76 -3.97 -19.26
C TYR A 55 -0.49 -2.99 -20.43
N GLY A 56 -0.85 -3.41 -21.64
CA GLY A 56 -0.80 -2.56 -22.84
C GLY A 56 0.36 -2.85 -23.80
N GLU A 57 1.27 -3.73 -23.50
CA GLU A 57 2.26 -4.24 -24.46
C GLU A 57 1.81 -5.58 -25.03
N ALA A 58 1.78 -5.70 -26.37
CA ALA A 58 1.35 -6.93 -27.06
C ALA A 58 2.25 -8.14 -26.77
N ASP A 59 3.48 -7.90 -26.28
CA ASP A 59 4.49 -8.88 -25.87
C ASP A 59 4.82 -8.71 -24.37
N ALA A 60 3.84 -8.54 -23.51
CA ALA A 60 4.06 -8.40 -22.08
C ALA A 60 4.75 -9.65 -21.51
N GLN A 61 6.09 -9.61 -21.45
CA GLN A 61 6.83 -10.64 -20.73
C GLN A 61 6.47 -10.56 -19.24
N GLU A 62 5.99 -11.68 -18.71
CA GLU A 62 5.83 -11.81 -17.27
C GLU A 62 7.16 -11.53 -16.55
N ARG A 63 7.14 -10.53 -15.70
CA ARG A 63 8.30 -10.16 -14.87
C ARG A 63 8.06 -10.61 -13.44
N LEU A 64 9.10 -11.08 -12.80
CA LEU A 64 9.04 -11.35 -11.36
C LEU A 64 8.84 -10.03 -10.60
N ILE A 65 7.99 -10.09 -9.58
CA ILE A 65 7.90 -8.99 -8.62
C ILE A 65 9.25 -8.87 -7.90
N PRO A 66 9.89 -7.70 -7.91
CA PRO A 66 11.13 -7.49 -7.16
C PRO A 66 10.89 -7.78 -5.68
N PHE A 67 11.66 -8.71 -5.13
CA PHE A 67 11.55 -9.08 -3.73
C PHE A 67 12.88 -8.79 -3.01
N ASP A 68 12.80 -7.98 -1.95
CA ASP A 68 13.93 -7.76 -1.07
C ASP A 68 13.89 -8.76 0.09
N VAL A 69 14.98 -9.51 0.29
CA VAL A 69 15.12 -10.46 1.40
C VAL A 69 15.40 -9.77 2.74
N LEU A 70 15.68 -8.47 2.72
CA LEU A 70 15.85 -7.67 3.92
C LEU A 70 14.53 -7.04 4.32
N PRO A 71 14.08 -7.21 5.58
CA PRO A 71 12.82 -6.64 6.02
C PRO A 71 12.93 -5.12 6.19
N ARG A 72 11.87 -4.41 5.81
CA ARG A 72 11.67 -3.02 6.21
C ARG A 72 11.23 -2.99 7.67
N ILE A 73 11.89 -2.18 8.49
CA ILE A 73 11.62 -2.13 9.93
C ILE A 73 10.94 -0.81 10.29
N LEU A 74 9.77 -0.92 10.89
CA LEU A 74 9.05 0.20 11.48
C LEU A 74 9.11 0.05 13.01
N ALA A 75 9.59 1.08 13.70
CA ALA A 75 9.51 1.12 15.15
C ALA A 75 8.05 1.24 15.61
N ALA A 76 7.75 0.78 16.82
CA ALA A 76 6.38 0.84 17.35
C ALA A 76 5.78 2.25 17.33
N ALA A 77 6.57 3.27 17.68
CA ALA A 77 6.12 4.65 17.63
C ALA A 77 5.82 5.14 16.22
N GLU A 78 6.62 4.76 15.22
CA GLU A 78 6.36 5.07 13.81
C GLU A 78 5.09 4.37 13.31
N TRP A 79 4.94 3.09 13.68
CA TRP A 79 3.73 2.34 13.36
C TRP A 79 2.48 2.97 13.97
N ASP A 80 2.53 3.45 15.21
CA ASP A 80 1.39 4.07 15.86
C ASP A 80 0.93 5.35 15.15
N VAL A 81 1.86 6.16 14.64
CA VAL A 81 1.52 7.34 13.84
C VAL A 81 0.89 6.93 12.51
N LEU A 82 1.55 6.00 11.80
CA LEU A 82 1.07 5.49 10.52
C LEU A 82 -0.31 4.85 10.67
N ARG A 83 -0.50 3.98 11.65
CA ARG A 83 -1.76 3.30 11.93
C ARG A 83 -2.92 4.28 12.12
N LYS A 84 -2.73 5.35 12.90
CA LYS A 84 -3.76 6.38 13.11
C LYS A 84 -4.18 7.05 11.80
N GLY A 85 -3.20 7.38 10.96
CA GLY A 85 -3.48 7.97 9.65
C GLY A 85 -4.22 7.00 8.73
N LEU A 86 -3.80 5.74 8.67
CA LEU A 86 -4.44 4.70 7.88
C LEU A 86 -5.88 4.42 8.35
N GLU A 87 -6.11 4.32 9.66
CA GLU A 87 -7.46 4.17 10.22
C GLU A 87 -8.38 5.34 9.86
N GLN A 88 -7.90 6.57 9.97
CA GLN A 88 -8.65 7.75 9.56
C GLN A 88 -9.04 7.69 8.10
N ARG A 89 -8.10 7.31 7.24
CA ARG A 89 -8.29 7.23 5.78
C ARG A 89 -9.33 6.16 5.41
N VAL A 90 -9.21 4.95 5.96
CA VAL A 90 -10.19 3.87 5.73
C VAL A 90 -11.58 4.28 6.19
N ARG A 91 -11.70 4.95 7.35
CA ARG A 91 -12.99 5.47 7.82
C ARG A 91 -13.57 6.53 6.88
N ALA A 92 -12.73 7.40 6.33
CA ALA A 92 -13.16 8.41 5.37
C ALA A 92 -13.66 7.78 4.06
N ILE A 93 -12.93 6.80 3.52
CA ILE A 93 -13.34 6.07 2.31
C ILE A 93 -14.65 5.32 2.57
N ASN A 94 -14.78 4.65 3.70
CA ASN A 94 -16.01 3.94 4.07
C ASN A 94 -17.22 4.90 4.18
N ALA A 95 -17.01 6.07 4.78
CA ALA A 95 -18.05 7.09 4.89
C ALA A 95 -18.43 7.66 3.51
N TYR A 96 -17.46 7.87 2.64
CA TYR A 96 -17.68 8.32 1.26
C TYR A 96 -18.54 7.31 0.48
N ILE A 97 -18.19 6.04 0.51
CA ILE A 97 -18.94 4.98 -0.19
C ILE A 97 -20.37 4.88 0.36
N LYS A 98 -20.52 4.91 1.69
CA LYS A 98 -21.83 4.94 2.34
C LYS A 98 -22.68 6.12 1.87
N ASP A 99 -22.08 7.30 1.74
CA ASP A 99 -22.78 8.49 1.28
C ASP A 99 -23.16 8.40 -0.19
N VAL A 100 -22.27 7.94 -1.06
CA VAL A 100 -22.50 7.77 -2.50
C VAL A 100 -23.68 6.84 -2.79
N TYR A 101 -23.75 5.70 -2.11
CA TYR A 101 -24.86 4.75 -2.27
C TYR A 101 -26.08 5.06 -1.42
N GLY A 102 -26.01 6.09 -0.56
CA GLY A 102 -27.07 6.52 0.34
C GLY A 102 -27.57 7.92 0.05
N ARG A 103 -27.20 8.85 0.92
CA ARG A 103 -27.70 10.23 0.92
C ARG A 103 -27.12 11.11 -0.19
N ARG A 104 -25.93 10.83 -0.68
CA ARG A 104 -25.23 11.59 -1.72
C ARG A 104 -24.98 13.05 -1.35
N ASP A 105 -24.73 13.32 -0.08
CA ASP A 105 -24.52 14.67 0.43
C ASP A 105 -23.27 15.32 -0.19
N ILE A 106 -22.20 14.55 -0.37
CA ILE A 106 -20.94 15.03 -0.98
C ILE A 106 -21.13 15.43 -2.46
N LEU A 107 -22.00 14.71 -3.19
CA LEU A 107 -22.34 15.05 -4.59
C LEU A 107 -23.23 16.29 -4.64
N ARG A 108 -24.29 16.34 -3.80
CA ARG A 108 -25.17 17.50 -3.69
C ARG A 108 -24.46 18.78 -3.27
N ALA A 109 -23.42 18.64 -2.45
CA ALA A 109 -22.56 19.76 -2.06
C ALA A 109 -21.59 20.21 -3.17
N GLY A 110 -21.54 19.48 -4.30
CA GLY A 110 -20.63 19.80 -5.41
C GLY A 110 -19.15 19.57 -5.10
N ILE A 111 -18.83 18.84 -4.02
CA ILE A 111 -17.45 18.53 -3.64
C ILE A 111 -16.85 17.49 -4.59
N VAL A 112 -17.66 16.50 -4.96
CA VAL A 112 -17.32 15.49 -5.97
C VAL A 112 -18.28 15.63 -7.13
N PRO A 113 -17.80 15.78 -8.37
CA PRO A 113 -18.66 15.80 -9.57
C PRO A 113 -19.40 14.48 -9.73
N GLU A 114 -20.71 14.55 -10.05
CA GLU A 114 -21.56 13.36 -10.18
C GLU A 114 -21.12 12.42 -11.31
N ASP A 115 -20.61 12.96 -12.40
CA ASP A 115 -20.12 12.21 -13.55
C ASP A 115 -18.93 11.31 -13.20
N LEU A 116 -18.03 11.74 -12.33
CA LEU A 116 -16.93 10.92 -11.84
C LEU A 116 -17.40 9.66 -11.10
N VAL A 117 -18.57 9.71 -10.49
CA VAL A 117 -19.17 8.59 -9.77
C VAL A 117 -20.02 7.73 -10.70
N PHE A 118 -21.02 8.34 -11.35
CA PHE A 118 -22.05 7.59 -12.08
C PHE A 118 -21.62 7.10 -13.46
N GLN A 119 -20.59 7.72 -14.06
CA GLN A 119 -20.01 7.26 -15.31
C GLN A 119 -18.85 6.27 -15.08
N ASN A 120 -18.46 6.04 -13.82
CA ASN A 120 -17.41 5.08 -13.51
C ASN A 120 -17.93 3.64 -13.75
N PRO A 121 -17.25 2.82 -14.57
CA PRO A 121 -17.70 1.47 -14.91
C PRO A 121 -17.74 0.51 -13.70
N VAL A 122 -17.08 0.86 -12.59
CA VAL A 122 -17.14 0.08 -11.34
C VAL A 122 -18.28 0.52 -10.42
N PHE A 123 -19.02 1.59 -10.74
CA PHE A 123 -20.20 1.97 -9.97
C PHE A 123 -21.26 0.86 -10.05
N ARG A 124 -21.86 0.52 -8.91
CA ARG A 124 -22.85 -0.55 -8.78
C ARG A 124 -24.23 0.02 -8.42
N PRO A 125 -25.08 0.32 -9.42
CA PRO A 125 -26.42 0.88 -9.16
C PRO A 125 -27.29 0.06 -8.22
N GLU A 126 -27.11 -1.27 -8.22
CA GLU A 126 -27.81 -2.21 -7.37
C GLU A 126 -27.56 -2.00 -5.87
N MET A 127 -26.48 -1.29 -5.53
CA MET A 127 -26.13 -0.96 -4.14
C MET A 127 -26.86 0.26 -3.60
N ASN A 128 -27.58 1.01 -4.47
CA ASN A 128 -28.28 2.20 -4.03
C ASN A 128 -29.32 1.88 -2.94
N GLY A 129 -29.18 2.53 -1.79
CA GLY A 129 -30.09 2.37 -0.66
C GLY A 129 -30.00 1.02 0.07
N GLN A 130 -29.07 0.15 -0.31
CA GLN A 130 -28.87 -1.12 0.40
C GLN A 130 -28.30 -0.89 1.81
N LYS A 131 -28.82 -1.65 2.76
CA LYS A 131 -28.28 -1.69 4.13
C LYS A 131 -27.16 -2.71 4.19
N VAL A 132 -25.92 -2.23 4.34
CA VAL A 132 -24.77 -3.08 4.52
C VAL A 132 -24.61 -3.41 6.01
N PRO A 133 -24.33 -4.67 6.39
CA PRO A 133 -24.12 -5.04 7.80
C PRO A 133 -23.05 -4.17 8.46
N HIS A 134 -23.36 -3.67 9.65
CA HIS A 134 -22.46 -2.80 10.43
C HIS A 134 -22.01 -1.51 9.74
N ASP A 135 -22.62 -1.13 8.61
CA ASP A 135 -22.19 0.00 7.78
C ASP A 135 -20.74 -0.13 7.27
N ILE A 136 -20.26 -1.37 7.12
CA ILE A 136 -18.90 -1.64 6.61
C ILE A 136 -18.97 -1.88 5.10
N TYR A 137 -18.57 -0.87 4.33
CA TYR A 137 -18.51 -0.91 2.87
C TYR A 137 -17.11 -1.29 2.37
N VAL A 138 -16.07 -0.97 3.15
CA VAL A 138 -14.68 -1.33 2.84
C VAL A 138 -14.25 -2.46 3.77
N HIS A 139 -14.11 -3.66 3.23
CA HIS A 139 -13.73 -4.84 4.01
C HIS A 139 -12.22 -5.01 4.10
N ILE A 140 -11.51 -4.71 3.01
CA ILE A 140 -10.06 -4.74 2.94
C ILE A 140 -9.62 -3.47 2.21
N GLY A 141 -8.78 -2.68 2.85
CA GLY A 141 -8.13 -1.52 2.24
C GLY A 141 -6.63 -1.78 2.11
N GLY A 142 -6.12 -1.80 0.88
CA GLY A 142 -4.70 -1.71 0.60
C GLY A 142 -4.34 -0.25 0.38
N ILE A 143 -3.54 0.32 1.26
CA ILE A 143 -3.11 1.70 1.14
C ILE A 143 -1.62 1.71 0.82
N ASP A 144 -1.28 2.12 -0.38
CA ASP A 144 0.10 2.21 -0.83
C ASP A 144 0.74 3.47 -0.29
N ILE A 145 1.83 3.31 0.42
CA ILE A 145 2.55 4.40 1.05
C ILE A 145 4.00 4.47 0.59
N VAL A 146 4.51 5.68 0.51
CA VAL A 146 5.94 5.96 0.32
C VAL A 146 6.45 6.85 1.45
N ARG A 147 7.62 6.53 1.95
CA ARG A 147 8.32 7.34 2.94
C ARG A 147 9.38 8.17 2.26
N ILE A 148 9.40 9.46 2.54
CA ILE A 148 10.33 10.40 1.92
C ILE A 148 11.36 10.97 2.90
N ASP A 149 11.07 10.88 4.20
CA ASP A 149 11.96 11.28 5.30
C ASP A 149 11.56 10.53 6.59
N PRO A 150 12.27 10.69 7.71
CA PRO A 150 11.99 9.97 8.95
C PRO A 150 10.56 10.12 9.49
N GLU A 151 9.89 11.22 9.20
CA GLU A 151 8.61 11.59 9.80
C GLU A 151 7.44 11.59 8.79
N THR A 152 7.74 11.64 7.47
CA THR A 152 6.73 11.88 6.44
C THR A 152 6.44 10.65 5.61
N PHE A 153 5.17 10.24 5.66
CA PHE A 153 4.60 9.21 4.77
C PHE A 153 3.59 9.85 3.83
N TYR A 154 3.71 9.56 2.54
CA TYR A 154 2.70 9.91 1.55
C TYR A 154 1.91 8.66 1.15
N VAL A 155 0.63 8.86 0.91
CA VAL A 155 -0.21 7.85 0.28
C VAL A 155 -0.13 8.02 -1.23
N LEU A 156 0.18 6.96 -1.94
CA LEU A 156 0.20 6.92 -3.39
C LEU A 156 -1.18 6.60 -3.94
N GLU A 157 -1.81 5.55 -3.41
CA GLU A 157 -3.15 5.14 -3.82
C GLU A 157 -3.87 4.37 -2.71
N ASP A 158 -5.18 4.30 -2.85
CA ASP A 158 -6.06 3.50 -2.01
C ASP A 158 -6.66 2.38 -2.86
N LEU A 159 -6.19 1.17 -2.66
CA LEU A 159 -6.78 -0.03 -3.24
C LEU A 159 -7.82 -0.57 -2.27
N SER A 160 -9.08 -0.26 -2.52
CA SER A 160 -10.19 -0.78 -1.72
C SER A 160 -10.83 -1.96 -2.43
N LEU A 161 -10.73 -3.13 -1.83
CA LEU A 161 -11.49 -4.29 -2.28
C LEU A 161 -12.90 -4.19 -1.70
N ILE A 162 -13.80 -3.64 -2.50
CA ILE A 162 -15.24 -3.68 -2.25
C ILE A 162 -15.71 -4.99 -2.86
N HIS A 163 -15.62 -6.07 -2.11
CA HIS A 163 -16.29 -7.31 -2.46
C HIS A 163 -17.61 -7.36 -1.71
N ILE A 164 -18.61 -7.23 -2.48
CA ILE A 164 -19.99 -7.44 -2.08
C ILE A 164 -20.37 -8.82 -2.56
#